data_50a76d5c3459fb71ccdf45e2c0759622
#
_entry.id   50a76d5c3459fb71ccdf45e2c0759622
#
_cell.length_a   1.000
_cell.length_b   1.000
_cell.length_c   1.000
_cell.angle_alpha   90.00
_cell.angle_beta   90.00
_cell.angle_gamma   90.00
#
_symmetry.space_group_name_H-M   'P 1'
#
loop_
_entity.id
_entity.type
_entity.pdbx_description
1 polymer ?
#
loop_
_entity_poly.entity_id
_entity_poly.type
_entity_poly.pdbx_seq_one_letter_code
_entity_poly.pdbx_strand_id
1 'polypeptide(L)'
;MDTSELEAAYRAILELATDPGPGPGPAADGDGEAWRAQDVLAHLVVNDRLLVRAVRSVLDGAARPYDNADAIELARLRELGERLGGTAGLIEALKGSSRELLELAGRLDQAQGDTPLPARIVDGDQTRVDQPLPLAGLLTIQARAHLPMHERQLGELLGRP
;
A
#
# COMPACT_ATOMS: atom_id res chain seq x y z
N MET A 1 -13.79 4.66 12.81
CA MET A 1 -14.22 4.01 11.54
C MET A 1 -14.04 2.51 11.66
N ASP A 2 -14.88 1.68 11.03
CA ASP A 2 -14.65 0.23 10.94
C ASP A 2 -13.46 -0.07 10.03
N THR A 3 -12.50 -0.84 10.51
CA THR A 3 -11.24 -1.18 9.80
C THR A 3 -11.14 -2.67 9.46
N SER A 4 -12.20 -3.46 9.70
CA SER A 4 -12.17 -4.92 9.57
C SER A 4 -11.82 -5.40 8.15
N GLU A 5 -12.34 -4.76 7.11
CA GLU A 5 -12.01 -5.10 5.72
C GLU A 5 -10.54 -4.76 5.39
N LEU A 6 -10.05 -3.62 5.87
CA LEU A 6 -8.67 -3.21 5.69
C LEU A 6 -7.70 -4.17 6.42
N GLU A 7 -8.05 -4.57 7.65
CA GLU A 7 -7.30 -5.56 8.41
C GLU A 7 -7.25 -6.92 7.70
N ALA A 8 -8.38 -7.39 7.18
CA ALA A 8 -8.45 -8.65 6.45
C ALA A 8 -7.57 -8.63 5.19
N ALA A 9 -7.58 -7.52 4.43
CA ALA A 9 -6.76 -7.36 3.24
C ALA A 9 -5.25 -7.35 3.55
N TYR A 10 -4.82 -6.67 4.63
CA TYR A 10 -3.42 -6.74 5.06
C TYR A 10 -3.01 -8.11 5.53
N ARG A 11 -3.89 -8.82 6.24
CA ARG A 11 -3.62 -10.18 6.69
C ARG A 11 -3.34 -11.10 5.51
N ALA A 12 -4.16 -11.07 4.45
CA ALA A 12 -3.98 -11.87 3.25
C ALA A 12 -2.63 -11.60 2.57
N ILE A 13 -2.25 -10.33 2.39
CA ILE A 13 -0.93 -9.95 1.85
C ILE A 13 0.21 -10.49 2.72
N LEU A 14 0.13 -10.31 4.04
CA LEU A 14 1.21 -10.71 4.95
C LEU A 14 1.34 -12.23 5.06
N GLU A 15 0.24 -12.96 5.04
CA GLU A 15 0.24 -14.43 4.98
C GLU A 15 0.92 -14.91 3.71
N LEU A 16 0.55 -14.35 2.56
CA LEU A 16 1.17 -14.68 1.27
C LEU A 16 2.66 -14.36 1.23
N ALA A 17 3.07 -13.19 1.76
CA ALA A 17 4.47 -12.74 1.76
C ALA A 17 5.36 -13.54 2.73
N THR A 18 4.79 -14.07 3.82
CA THR A 18 5.56 -14.81 4.85
C THR A 18 5.61 -16.31 4.63
N ASP A 19 4.71 -16.85 3.81
CA ASP A 19 4.73 -18.29 3.52
C ASP A 19 5.94 -18.63 2.63
N PRO A 20 6.82 -19.56 3.03
CA PRO A 20 8.00 -19.95 2.24
C PRO A 20 7.69 -20.64 0.91
N GLY A 21 6.41 -21.09 0.67
CA GLY A 21 5.93 -21.66 -0.58
C GLY A 21 6.91 -22.50 -1.43
N PRO A 22 6.52 -22.91 -2.64
CA PRO A 22 7.38 -23.76 -3.49
C PRO A 22 8.62 -23.05 -4.09
N GLY A 23 8.87 -21.80 -3.73
CA GLY A 23 9.99 -20.99 -4.21
C GLY A 23 9.55 -19.90 -5.18
N PRO A 24 10.46 -18.99 -5.54
CA PRO A 24 10.13 -17.93 -6.48
C PRO A 24 9.64 -18.56 -7.78
N GLY A 25 8.48 -18.09 -8.26
CA GLY A 25 8.08 -18.31 -9.63
C GLY A 25 9.22 -17.89 -10.58
N PRO A 26 9.19 -18.29 -11.85
CA PRO A 26 10.23 -17.91 -12.78
C PRO A 26 10.41 -16.40 -12.66
N ALA A 27 11.63 -15.98 -12.26
CA ALA A 27 11.98 -14.59 -12.29
C ALA A 27 11.54 -14.11 -13.68
N ALA A 28 10.71 -13.08 -13.73
CA ALA A 28 10.52 -12.39 -14.97
C ALA A 28 11.91 -11.82 -15.31
N ASP A 29 12.70 -12.60 -16.03
CA ASP A 29 13.94 -12.17 -16.70
C ASP A 29 13.53 -11.23 -17.85
N GLY A 30 12.74 -10.22 -17.51
CA GLY A 30 12.32 -9.13 -18.36
C GLY A 30 13.16 -7.92 -18.04
N ASP A 31 13.73 -7.36 -19.06
CA ASP A 31 14.48 -6.11 -19.08
C ASP A 31 14.02 -5.11 -18.01
N GLY A 32 14.79 -4.98 -16.94
CA GLY A 32 14.89 -3.91 -15.93
C GLY A 32 13.62 -3.23 -15.37
N GLU A 33 12.49 -3.24 -16.07
CA GLU A 33 11.27 -2.48 -15.75
C GLU A 33 10.13 -3.32 -15.12
N ALA A 34 10.21 -4.66 -15.19
CA ALA A 34 9.18 -5.51 -14.57
C ALA A 34 9.26 -5.45 -13.04
N TRP A 35 8.09 -5.36 -12.41
CA TRP A 35 7.97 -5.40 -10.95
C TRP A 35 8.32 -6.79 -10.41
N ARG A 36 9.10 -6.82 -9.35
CA ARG A 36 9.42 -8.02 -8.56
C ARG A 36 8.58 -8.05 -7.28
N ALA A 37 8.46 -9.19 -6.64
CA ALA A 37 7.75 -9.30 -5.35
C ALA A 37 8.24 -8.28 -4.30
N GLN A 38 9.55 -8.00 -4.25
CA GLN A 38 10.09 -6.97 -3.37
C GLN A 38 9.64 -5.56 -3.75
N ASP A 39 9.47 -5.25 -5.03
CA ASP A 39 9.02 -3.95 -5.50
C ASP A 39 7.54 -3.72 -5.10
N VAL A 40 6.71 -4.78 -5.15
CA VAL A 40 5.32 -4.75 -4.65
C VAL A 40 5.29 -4.48 -3.15
N LEU A 41 6.08 -5.18 -2.35
CA LEU A 41 6.14 -4.96 -0.90
C LEU A 41 6.64 -3.55 -0.56
N ALA A 42 7.65 -3.06 -1.26
CA ALA A 42 8.15 -1.70 -1.08
C ALA A 42 7.10 -0.64 -1.44
N HIS A 43 6.35 -0.85 -2.54
CA HIS A 43 5.23 -0.01 -2.93
C HIS A 43 4.16 0.07 -1.83
N LEU A 44 3.74 -1.07 -1.29
CA LEU A 44 2.76 -1.12 -0.21
C LEU A 44 3.24 -0.35 1.03
N VAL A 45 4.50 -0.51 1.43
CA VAL A 45 5.09 0.24 2.55
C VAL A 45 5.07 1.75 2.29
N VAL A 46 5.42 2.19 1.08
CA VAL A 46 5.41 3.63 0.72
C VAL A 46 3.98 4.16 0.73
N ASN A 47 3.06 3.43 0.10
CA ASN A 47 1.65 3.82 0.03
C ASN A 47 1.01 3.92 1.43
N ASP A 48 1.27 2.95 2.32
CA ASP A 48 0.82 3.00 3.71
C ASP A 48 1.30 4.26 4.43
N ARG A 49 2.56 4.62 4.26
CA ARG A 49 3.12 5.86 4.85
C ARG A 49 2.45 7.12 4.33
N LEU A 50 2.00 7.11 3.07
CA LEU A 50 1.20 8.20 2.51
C LEU A 50 -0.18 8.28 3.17
N LEU A 51 -0.86 7.14 3.31
CA LEU A 51 -2.16 7.04 3.97
C LEU A 51 -2.06 7.41 5.46
N VAL A 52 -1.05 6.93 6.17
CA VAL A 52 -0.78 7.31 7.57
C VAL A 52 -0.64 8.84 7.71
N ARG A 53 0.11 9.47 6.80
CA ARG A 53 0.23 10.95 6.80
C ARG A 53 -1.10 11.65 6.54
N ALA A 54 -1.90 11.12 5.61
CA ALA A 54 -3.23 11.67 5.31
C ALA A 54 -4.16 11.55 6.53
N VAL A 55 -4.24 10.36 7.15
CA VAL A 55 -5.06 10.12 8.35
C VAL A 55 -4.62 11.02 9.52
N ARG A 56 -3.31 11.08 9.80
CA ARG A 56 -2.78 11.97 10.84
C ARG A 56 -3.14 13.42 10.59
N SER A 57 -3.01 13.89 9.34
CA SER A 57 -3.33 15.28 9.02
C SER A 57 -4.78 15.63 9.33
N VAL A 58 -5.72 14.72 9.08
CA VAL A 58 -7.13 14.91 9.41
C VAL A 58 -7.38 14.86 10.91
N LEU A 59 -6.75 13.93 11.63
CA LEU A 59 -6.82 13.87 13.10
C LEU A 59 -6.29 15.16 13.75
N ASP A 60 -5.29 15.79 13.14
CA ASP A 60 -4.70 17.05 13.58
C ASP A 60 -5.46 18.31 13.09
N GLY A 61 -6.62 18.13 12.40
CA GLY A 61 -7.44 19.21 11.87
C GLY A 61 -6.90 19.85 10.59
N ALA A 62 -5.97 19.19 9.88
CA ALA A 62 -5.36 19.69 8.65
C ALA A 62 -5.55 18.66 7.52
N ALA A 63 -6.33 18.97 6.49
CA ALA A 63 -6.55 18.10 5.34
C ALA A 63 -5.40 18.24 4.31
N ARG A 64 -4.33 17.45 4.46
CA ARG A 64 -3.21 17.45 3.52
C ARG A 64 -3.48 16.59 2.28
N PRO A 65 -2.96 16.99 1.10
CA PRO A 65 -3.11 16.19 -0.12
C PRO A 65 -2.56 14.77 0.03
N TYR A 66 -3.20 13.82 -0.67
CA TYR A 66 -2.71 12.48 -0.92
C TYR A 66 -2.26 12.38 -2.38
N ASP A 67 -1.01 12.02 -2.62
CA ASP A 67 -0.46 11.77 -3.95
C ASP A 67 0.45 10.54 -3.87
N ASN A 68 0.16 9.51 -4.70
CA ASN A 68 0.91 8.27 -4.71
C ASN A 68 2.00 8.19 -5.80
N ALA A 69 2.31 9.29 -6.49
CA ALA A 69 3.30 9.27 -7.58
C ALA A 69 4.66 8.71 -7.14
N ASP A 70 5.12 9.07 -5.94
CA ASP A 70 6.38 8.55 -5.39
C ASP A 70 6.33 7.04 -5.07
N ALA A 71 5.13 6.48 -4.90
CA ALA A 71 4.96 5.06 -4.56
C ALA A 71 5.11 4.11 -5.76
N ILE A 72 5.19 4.63 -6.98
CA ILE A 72 5.33 3.83 -8.21
C ILE A 72 6.71 3.98 -8.88
N GLU A 73 7.60 4.77 -8.31
CA GLU A 73 8.95 4.98 -8.86
C GLU A 73 9.88 3.82 -8.52
N LEU A 74 10.11 2.90 -9.46
CA LEU A 74 10.86 1.65 -9.23
C LEU A 74 12.24 1.86 -8.63
N ALA A 75 12.97 2.88 -9.04
CA ALA A 75 14.31 3.16 -8.49
C ALA A 75 14.25 3.40 -6.97
N ARG A 76 13.28 4.19 -6.51
CA ARG A 76 13.06 4.47 -5.09
C ARG A 76 12.57 3.25 -4.31
N LEU A 77 11.71 2.43 -4.93
CA LEU A 77 11.21 1.20 -4.31
C LEU A 77 12.36 0.21 -4.09
N ARG A 78 13.25 0.05 -5.06
CA ARG A 78 14.43 -0.81 -4.98
C ARG A 78 15.42 -0.32 -3.93
N GLU A 79 15.73 0.97 -3.92
CA GLU A 79 16.54 1.60 -2.87
C GLU A 79 15.95 1.38 -1.47
N LEU A 80 14.64 1.50 -1.32
CA LEU A 80 13.97 1.22 -0.05
C LEU A 80 14.14 -0.25 0.33
N GLY A 81 13.96 -1.18 -0.61
CA GLY A 81 14.14 -2.61 -0.38
C GLY A 81 15.56 -2.96 0.10
N GLU A 82 16.56 -2.41 -0.56
CA GLU A 82 17.98 -2.58 -0.16
C GLU A 82 18.24 -2.03 1.25
N ARG A 83 17.77 -0.82 1.51
CA ARG A 83 17.93 -0.13 2.80
C ARG A 83 17.28 -0.85 3.98
N LEU A 84 16.17 -1.55 3.72
CA LEU A 84 15.46 -2.34 4.72
C LEU A 84 15.97 -3.78 4.86
N GLY A 85 16.93 -4.21 4.05
CA GLY A 85 17.50 -5.57 4.11
C GLY A 85 16.68 -6.60 3.32
N GLY A 86 16.06 -6.18 2.22
CA GLY A 86 15.33 -7.05 1.30
C GLY A 86 13.94 -7.44 1.77
N THR A 87 13.45 -8.61 1.32
CA THR A 87 12.08 -9.08 1.55
C THR A 87 11.72 -9.14 3.04
N ALA A 88 12.58 -9.67 3.89
CA ALA A 88 12.29 -9.80 5.32
C ALA A 88 12.09 -8.44 5.98
N GLY A 89 12.95 -7.47 5.70
CA GLY A 89 12.82 -6.12 6.24
C GLY A 89 11.61 -5.37 5.67
N LEU A 90 11.24 -5.62 4.41
CA LEU A 90 10.03 -5.06 3.81
C LEU A 90 8.76 -5.63 4.47
N ILE A 91 8.72 -6.93 4.76
CA ILE A 91 7.61 -7.57 5.48
C ILE A 91 7.45 -6.95 6.88
N GLU A 92 8.54 -6.78 7.62
CA GLU A 92 8.49 -6.14 8.95
C GLU A 92 8.06 -4.66 8.86
N ALA A 93 8.52 -3.94 7.86
CA ALA A 93 8.09 -2.57 7.60
C ALA A 93 6.60 -2.48 7.26
N LEU A 94 6.08 -3.41 6.44
CA LEU A 94 4.67 -3.49 6.09
C LEU A 94 3.80 -3.83 7.30
N LYS A 95 4.23 -4.78 8.15
CA LYS A 95 3.56 -5.07 9.44
C LYS A 95 3.47 -3.83 10.33
N GLY A 96 4.55 -3.04 10.36
CA GLY A 96 4.59 -1.81 11.13
C GLY A 96 3.64 -0.74 10.58
N SER A 97 3.73 -0.45 9.27
CA SER A 97 2.94 0.60 8.63
C SER A 97 1.44 0.26 8.60
N SER A 98 1.09 -0.99 8.32
CA SER A 98 -0.32 -1.43 8.33
C SER A 98 -0.94 -1.36 9.72
N ARG A 99 -0.22 -1.78 10.76
CA ARG A 99 -0.67 -1.64 12.15
C ARG A 99 -0.95 -0.19 12.52
N GLU A 100 0.00 0.69 12.19
CA GLU A 100 -0.15 2.12 12.44
C GLU A 100 -1.35 2.71 11.69
N LEU A 101 -1.52 2.34 10.41
CA LEU A 101 -2.65 2.80 9.61
C LEU A 101 -3.99 2.34 10.21
N LEU A 102 -4.10 1.06 10.59
CA LEU A 102 -5.31 0.50 11.21
C LEU A 102 -5.64 1.20 12.53
N GLU A 103 -4.64 1.42 13.39
CA GLU A 103 -4.81 2.10 14.66
C GLU A 103 -5.32 3.54 14.46
N LEU A 104 -4.69 4.30 13.58
CA LEU A 104 -5.08 5.68 13.29
C LEU A 104 -6.46 5.76 12.61
N ALA A 105 -6.73 4.89 11.63
CA ALA A 105 -8.02 4.84 10.95
C ALA A 105 -9.16 4.48 11.90
N GLY A 106 -8.92 3.57 12.86
CA GLY A 106 -9.88 3.21 13.92
C GLY A 106 -10.26 4.39 14.82
N ARG A 107 -9.42 5.42 14.93
CA ARG A 107 -9.68 6.64 15.72
C ARG A 107 -10.53 7.68 15.00
N LEU A 108 -10.69 7.57 13.68
CA LEU A 108 -11.49 8.51 12.90
C LEU A 108 -12.97 8.41 13.28
N ASP A 109 -13.58 9.55 13.58
CA ASP A 109 -15.04 9.67 13.60
C ASP A 109 -15.59 9.85 12.19
N GLN A 110 -16.92 9.90 12.06
CA GLN A 110 -17.58 10.01 10.76
C GLN A 110 -17.23 11.34 10.06
N ALA A 111 -17.23 12.45 10.77
CA ALA A 111 -16.94 13.76 10.19
C ALA A 111 -15.50 13.84 9.66
N GLN A 112 -14.57 13.24 10.40
CA GLN A 112 -13.18 13.11 9.98
C GLN A 112 -13.03 12.19 8.76
N GLY A 113 -13.76 11.07 8.73
CA GLY A 113 -13.80 10.17 7.58
C GLY A 113 -14.36 10.84 6.32
N ASP A 114 -15.35 11.72 6.48
CA ASP A 114 -15.98 12.47 5.39
C ASP A 114 -15.15 13.69 4.92
N THR A 115 -14.03 14.00 5.61
CA THR A 115 -13.16 15.13 5.25
C THR A 115 -12.58 14.93 3.84
N PRO A 116 -12.84 15.86 2.89
CA PRO A 116 -12.31 15.75 1.54
C PRO A 116 -10.82 16.13 1.53
N LEU A 117 -9.98 15.29 0.93
CA LEU A 117 -8.57 15.54 0.67
C LEU A 117 -8.36 15.70 -0.83
N PRO A 118 -7.57 16.69 -1.28
CA PRO A 118 -7.06 16.65 -2.65
C PRO A 118 -6.36 15.32 -2.88
N ALA A 119 -6.82 14.52 -3.82
CA ALA A 119 -6.28 13.19 -4.07
C ALA A 119 -5.83 13.06 -5.52
N ARG A 120 -4.57 12.64 -5.69
CA ARG A 120 -4.03 12.23 -6.98
C ARG A 120 -3.58 10.78 -6.88
N ILE A 121 -4.20 9.92 -7.71
CA ILE A 121 -3.86 8.49 -7.80
C ILE A 121 -3.39 8.23 -9.21
N VAL A 122 -2.15 7.74 -9.32
CA VAL A 122 -1.54 7.36 -10.59
C VAL A 122 -1.27 5.84 -10.59
N ASP A 123 -1.33 5.26 -11.79
CA ASP A 123 -1.06 3.86 -12.06
C ASP A 123 -0.27 3.79 -13.38
N GLY A 124 1.04 3.50 -13.28
CA GLY A 124 1.96 3.73 -14.39
C GLY A 124 1.90 5.19 -14.86
N ASP A 125 1.76 5.38 -16.15
CA ASP A 125 1.66 6.71 -16.78
C ASP A 125 0.25 7.31 -16.74
N GLN A 126 -0.72 6.61 -16.13
CA GLN A 126 -2.12 7.04 -16.14
C GLN A 126 -2.53 7.64 -14.81
N THR A 127 -3.09 8.85 -14.84
CA THR A 127 -3.80 9.43 -13.70
C THR A 127 -5.20 8.83 -13.65
N ARG A 128 -5.50 8.06 -12.61
CA ARG A 128 -6.80 7.42 -12.35
C ARG A 128 -7.75 8.34 -11.60
N VAL A 129 -7.19 9.15 -10.69
CA VAL A 129 -7.94 10.12 -9.89
C VAL A 129 -7.12 11.41 -9.80
N ASP A 130 -7.78 12.55 -9.99
CA ASP A 130 -7.23 13.89 -9.76
C ASP A 130 -8.37 14.82 -9.31
N GLN A 131 -8.90 14.51 -8.13
CA GLN A 131 -10.01 15.27 -7.54
C GLN A 131 -10.08 15.01 -6.03
N PRO A 132 -10.75 15.87 -5.25
CA PRO A 132 -10.94 15.60 -3.83
C PRO A 132 -11.72 14.31 -3.60
N LEU A 133 -11.23 13.50 -2.66
CA LEU A 133 -11.91 12.29 -2.17
C LEU A 133 -12.06 12.38 -0.65
N PRO A 134 -13.19 11.89 -0.08
CA PRO A 134 -13.29 11.67 1.36
C PRO A 134 -12.18 10.74 1.83
N LEU A 135 -11.59 11.00 3.01
CA LEU A 135 -10.56 10.14 3.57
C LEU A 135 -11.03 8.68 3.72
N ALA A 136 -12.27 8.47 4.16
CA ALA A 136 -12.86 7.13 4.22
C ALA A 136 -12.94 6.46 2.84
N GLY A 137 -13.14 7.24 1.78
CA GLY A 137 -13.11 6.76 0.39
C GLY A 137 -11.73 6.25 -0.02
N LEU A 138 -10.66 6.98 0.33
CA LEU A 138 -9.27 6.54 0.10
C LEU A 138 -8.97 5.22 0.83
N LEU A 139 -9.39 5.10 2.10
CA LEU A 139 -9.20 3.87 2.89
C LEU A 139 -10.05 2.70 2.34
N THR A 140 -11.23 2.99 1.79
CA THR A 140 -12.05 1.98 1.11
C THR A 140 -11.40 1.50 -0.19
N ILE A 141 -10.83 2.41 -0.98
CA ILE A 141 -10.05 2.05 -2.19
C ILE A 141 -8.87 1.16 -1.79
N GLN A 142 -8.16 1.52 -0.72
CA GLN A 142 -7.06 0.70 -0.20
C GLN A 142 -7.50 -0.72 0.13
N ALA A 143 -8.60 -0.88 0.88
CA ALA A 143 -9.07 -2.18 1.37
C ALA A 143 -9.66 -3.06 0.25
N ARG A 144 -10.47 -2.48 -0.65
CA ARG A 144 -11.30 -3.23 -1.59
C ARG A 144 -10.73 -3.34 -3.00
N ALA A 145 -9.79 -2.49 -3.36
CA ALA A 145 -9.22 -2.47 -4.70
C ALA A 145 -7.70 -2.63 -4.70
N HIS A 146 -6.99 -1.76 -4.00
CA HIS A 146 -5.54 -1.67 -4.07
C HIS A 146 -4.85 -2.91 -3.47
N LEU A 147 -5.14 -3.25 -2.20
CA LEU A 147 -4.56 -4.43 -1.55
C LEU A 147 -4.93 -5.74 -2.26
N PRO A 148 -6.21 -6.03 -2.62
CA PRO A 148 -6.54 -7.24 -3.36
C PRO A 148 -5.90 -7.34 -4.74
N MET A 149 -5.65 -6.21 -5.41
CA MET A 149 -4.92 -6.19 -6.67
C MET A 149 -3.45 -6.62 -6.47
N HIS A 150 -2.80 -6.08 -5.45
CA HIS A 150 -1.41 -6.41 -5.13
C HIS A 150 -1.25 -7.80 -4.49
N GLU A 151 -2.26 -8.32 -3.80
CA GLU A 151 -2.30 -9.70 -3.33
C GLU A 151 -2.20 -10.66 -4.53
N ARG A 152 -3.03 -10.47 -5.56
CA ARG A 152 -2.98 -11.28 -6.79
C ARG A 152 -1.63 -11.13 -7.49
N GLN A 153 -1.15 -9.89 -7.68
CA GLN A 153 0.15 -9.63 -8.31
C GLN A 153 1.29 -10.32 -7.56
N LEU A 154 1.29 -10.23 -6.23
CA LEU A 154 2.29 -10.88 -5.39
C LEU A 154 2.19 -12.41 -5.50
N GLY A 155 0.97 -12.96 -5.53
CA GLY A 155 0.73 -14.41 -5.74
C GLY A 155 1.33 -14.89 -7.06
N GLU A 156 1.05 -14.18 -8.16
CA GLU A 156 1.61 -14.48 -9.48
C GLU A 156 3.15 -14.45 -9.47
N LEU A 157 3.75 -13.40 -8.89
CA LEU A 157 5.21 -13.25 -8.78
C LEU A 157 5.86 -14.32 -7.88
N LEU A 158 5.11 -14.89 -6.94
CA LEU A 158 5.55 -15.98 -6.07
C LEU A 158 5.19 -17.37 -6.64
N GLY A 159 4.61 -17.45 -7.85
CA GLY A 159 4.20 -18.72 -8.46
C GLY A 159 2.98 -19.37 -7.80
N ARG A 160 2.11 -18.56 -7.19
CA ARG A 160 0.89 -19.00 -6.50
C ARG A 160 -0.31 -18.36 -7.20
N PRO A 161 -1.11 -19.14 -7.93
CA PRO A 161 -2.32 -18.66 -8.58
C PRO A 161 -3.45 -18.38 -7.57
#